data_0c10fced17282764fb5bc8cbb57ad577
#
_entry.id   0c10fced17282764fb5bc8cbb57ad577
#
_cell.length_a   1.000
_cell.length_b   1.000
_cell.length_c   1.000
_cell.angle_alpha   90.00
_cell.angle_beta   90.00
_cell.angle_gamma   90.00
#
_symmetry.space_group_name_H-M   'P 1'
#
loop_
_entity.id
_entity.type
_entity.pdbx_description
1 polymer ?
#
loop_
_entity_poly.entity_id
_entity_poly.type
_entity_poly.pdbx_seq_one_letter_code
_entity_poly.pdbx_strand_id
1 'polypeptide(L)'
;MDTLLVATAQAEHGAHLLRQLEKMRTTQELTDVVLVAGGISFACHKAVLSAFSPYFQAMFTCGLKETRGGEVPLRDTSAHSLELLLGYMYRAELYLSNDNIQAVSAAAFLLHVDGAFRHMEARMDASNCVGLYHWARDLGATSLADCAFRYLCQHFTQVCEEEEVLDLDAQSLADLLASDDLNISQEEVVLELVLRWVAKRRGDSQSESQAVELLGRVRLELVDPVFLQKARRRNPVLLRDFECFRMFDTALQNSCQASAPPRQTLRYGMETTNFLICLGDVDKDGVPSRRGGRADLNFCFAPQDRKTHYIPSPLKGSTGFRQISGGAVTRDNTIVVAVEAEDEHRMKRVDLYRYNSAEESIWVELCSAEHRDMYAFGLLGDAVYVIGGQMKVHHHYVITDSVMRWSLRRGGSWISFAPLPLPLACHSTVSLKDRLYVLGGWSPQSHPDEEPDKLNNRVFQFDPGKDRWKECARMKYSRYRFGSAVLNGEIYILGGIGCDGEDLGQSRRSLSSVEIYNPETDTWRLGPTLPTSLLSLRNNTTNAGVVQGKLYLCGYYKGASRHEIITKEVLELDPAENVWAVVERHAAMHDSYDVCVVANLNPRDLITQ
;
A
#
# COMPACT_ATOMS: atom_id res chain seq x y z
N MET A 1 14.42 -7.36 26.52
CA MET A 1 15.67 -7.80 25.89
C MET A 1 15.73 -9.31 25.67
N ASP A 2 15.18 -10.12 26.58
CA ASP A 2 15.35 -11.59 26.51
C ASP A 2 14.47 -12.31 25.46
N THR A 3 13.33 -11.75 25.09
CA THR A 3 12.39 -12.44 24.20
C THR A 3 12.80 -12.38 22.72
N LEU A 4 13.47 -11.33 22.27
CA LEU A 4 13.93 -11.19 20.88
C LEU A 4 15.19 -12.01 20.62
N LEU A 5 16.12 -12.06 21.57
CA LEU A 5 17.30 -12.93 21.53
C LEU A 5 16.90 -14.41 21.48
N VAL A 6 15.84 -14.80 22.20
CA VAL A 6 15.29 -16.16 22.17
C VAL A 6 14.66 -16.48 20.81
N ALA A 7 13.94 -15.54 20.17
CA ALA A 7 13.29 -15.78 18.88
C ALA A 7 14.30 -15.91 17.72
N THR A 8 15.34 -15.07 17.68
CA THR A 8 16.41 -15.19 16.67
C THR A 8 17.23 -16.46 16.85
N ALA A 9 17.55 -16.81 18.09
CA ALA A 9 18.25 -18.07 18.40
C ALA A 9 17.43 -19.31 18.03
N GLN A 10 16.09 -19.27 18.18
CA GLN A 10 15.20 -20.37 17.77
C GLN A 10 15.15 -20.52 16.25
N ALA A 11 15.07 -19.43 15.48
CA ALA A 11 15.04 -19.47 14.02
C ALA A 11 16.35 -20.02 13.44
N GLU A 12 17.49 -19.57 13.93
CA GLU A 12 18.81 -20.07 13.53
C GLU A 12 19.02 -21.53 13.91
N HIS A 13 18.57 -21.92 15.10
CA HIS A 13 18.63 -23.30 15.57
C HIS A 13 17.77 -24.23 14.71
N GLY A 14 16.54 -23.83 14.38
CA GLY A 14 15.66 -24.56 13.48
C GLY A 14 16.26 -24.72 12.07
N ALA A 15 16.79 -23.64 11.50
CA ALA A 15 17.46 -23.68 10.21
C ALA A 15 18.73 -24.55 10.20
N HIS A 16 19.48 -24.57 11.30
CA HIS A 16 20.63 -25.46 11.45
C HIS A 16 20.20 -26.93 11.48
N LEU A 17 19.16 -27.26 12.26
CA LEU A 17 18.63 -28.63 12.35
C LEU A 17 18.17 -29.14 10.98
N LEU A 18 17.39 -28.36 10.25
CA LEU A 18 16.90 -28.74 8.93
C LEU A 18 18.04 -28.96 7.94
N ARG A 19 19.08 -28.13 7.94
CA ARG A 19 20.28 -28.31 7.11
C ARG A 19 21.02 -29.61 7.42
N GLN A 20 21.12 -30.01 8.71
CA GLN A 20 21.75 -31.27 9.08
C GLN A 20 20.89 -32.47 8.64
N LEU A 21 19.57 -32.40 8.80
CA LEU A 21 18.65 -33.44 8.34
C LEU A 21 18.68 -33.58 6.81
N GLU A 22 18.78 -32.49 6.04
CA GLU A 22 18.94 -32.55 4.58
C GLU A 22 20.28 -33.19 4.20
N LYS A 23 21.37 -32.87 4.90
CA LYS A 23 22.67 -33.54 4.69
C LYS A 23 22.56 -35.04 4.91
N MET A 24 21.94 -35.45 6.03
CA MET A 24 21.73 -36.87 6.34
C MET A 24 20.84 -37.56 5.32
N ARG A 25 19.81 -36.87 4.81
CA ARG A 25 18.96 -37.38 3.73
C ARG A 25 19.77 -37.63 2.45
N THR A 26 20.63 -36.71 2.05
CA THR A 26 21.44 -36.82 0.82
C THR A 26 22.54 -37.87 0.93
N THR A 27 23.11 -38.05 2.14
CA THR A 27 24.08 -39.12 2.43
C THR A 27 23.42 -40.45 2.77
N GLN A 28 22.08 -40.51 2.84
CA GLN A 28 21.27 -41.67 3.27
C GLN A 28 21.56 -42.15 4.69
N GLU A 29 22.04 -41.25 5.53
CA GLU A 29 22.34 -41.53 6.94
C GLU A 29 21.07 -41.33 7.79
N LEU A 30 20.80 -42.25 8.71
CA LEU A 30 19.64 -42.21 9.62
C LEU A 30 18.27 -42.11 8.94
N THR A 31 18.17 -42.32 7.63
CA THR A 31 16.90 -42.39 6.90
C THR A 31 16.16 -43.68 7.25
N ASP A 32 14.84 -43.63 7.43
CA ASP A 32 14.00 -44.75 7.92
C ASP A 32 12.80 -45.05 6.98
N VAL A 33 12.72 -44.36 5.84
CA VAL A 33 11.74 -44.59 4.78
C VAL A 33 12.29 -44.19 3.41
N VAL A 34 11.86 -44.90 2.37
CA VAL A 34 12.13 -44.58 0.98
C VAL A 34 10.82 -44.30 0.25
N LEU A 35 10.65 -43.09 -0.29
CA LEU A 35 9.54 -42.74 -1.14
C LEU A 35 9.89 -43.05 -2.60
N VAL A 36 8.99 -43.67 -3.34
CA VAL A 36 9.19 -43.98 -4.77
C VAL A 36 8.16 -43.26 -5.61
N ALA A 37 8.60 -42.31 -6.45
CA ALA A 37 7.76 -41.55 -7.35
C ALA A 37 8.35 -41.54 -8.77
N GLY A 38 7.54 -41.80 -9.79
CA GLY A 38 7.99 -41.84 -11.18
C GLY A 38 9.20 -42.78 -11.44
N GLY A 39 9.35 -43.83 -10.63
CA GLY A 39 10.46 -44.79 -10.73
C GLY A 39 11.78 -44.31 -10.06
N ILE A 40 11.78 -43.17 -9.41
CA ILE A 40 12.93 -42.62 -8.65
C ILE A 40 12.68 -42.81 -7.16
N SER A 41 13.73 -43.23 -6.43
CA SER A 41 13.70 -43.49 -4.98
C SER A 41 14.30 -42.32 -4.21
N PHE A 42 13.61 -41.86 -3.16
CA PHE A 42 13.99 -40.76 -2.30
C PHE A 42 14.08 -41.27 -0.84
N ALA A 43 15.30 -41.36 -0.32
CA ALA A 43 15.51 -41.68 1.09
C ALA A 43 15.07 -40.48 1.95
N CYS A 44 14.26 -40.72 3.02
CA CYS A 44 13.66 -39.68 3.84
C CYS A 44 13.62 -40.09 5.32
N HIS A 45 13.24 -39.12 6.17
CA HIS A 45 13.00 -39.34 7.59
C HIS A 45 11.49 -39.25 7.87
N LYS A 46 10.91 -40.30 8.43
CA LYS A 46 9.48 -40.34 8.81
C LYS A 46 9.07 -39.17 9.68
N ALA A 47 9.95 -38.78 10.62
CA ALA A 47 9.68 -37.65 11.52
C ALA A 47 9.52 -36.33 10.76
N VAL A 48 10.35 -36.06 9.75
CA VAL A 48 10.28 -34.84 8.95
C VAL A 48 9.01 -34.87 8.07
N LEU A 49 8.77 -35.96 7.36
CA LEU A 49 7.57 -36.10 6.53
C LEU A 49 6.28 -35.93 7.34
N SER A 50 6.22 -36.54 8.53
CA SER A 50 5.06 -36.43 9.42
C SER A 50 4.86 -35.03 10.01
N ALA A 51 5.92 -34.28 10.19
CA ALA A 51 5.85 -32.90 10.70
C ALA A 51 5.21 -31.93 9.69
N PHE A 52 5.37 -32.21 8.37
CA PHE A 52 4.85 -31.34 7.29
C PHE A 52 3.58 -31.88 6.62
N SER A 53 3.22 -33.15 6.87
CA SER A 53 2.13 -33.80 6.17
C SER A 53 1.31 -34.73 7.11
N PRO A 54 0.06 -34.38 7.41
CA PRO A 54 -0.87 -35.26 8.12
C PRO A 54 -1.07 -36.60 7.42
N TYR A 55 -0.97 -36.66 6.10
CA TYR A 55 -1.03 -37.89 5.31
C TYR A 55 0.10 -38.85 5.69
N PHE A 56 1.34 -38.39 5.71
CA PHE A 56 2.48 -39.20 6.13
C PHE A 56 2.42 -39.51 7.63
N GLN A 57 1.97 -38.58 8.45
CA GLN A 57 1.78 -38.82 9.88
C GLN A 57 0.81 -39.98 10.12
N ALA A 58 -0.36 -39.93 9.48
CA ALA A 58 -1.36 -41.01 9.58
C ALA A 58 -0.80 -42.34 9.05
N MET A 59 -0.14 -42.33 7.89
CA MET A 59 0.47 -43.50 7.27
C MET A 59 1.47 -44.19 8.21
N PHE A 60 2.37 -43.43 8.84
CA PHE A 60 3.43 -43.99 9.66
C PHE A 60 2.98 -44.34 11.09
N THR A 61 1.86 -43.80 11.59
CA THR A 61 1.33 -44.08 12.94
C THR A 61 0.25 -45.18 12.96
N CYS A 62 -0.49 -45.35 11.84
CA CYS A 62 -1.61 -46.30 11.80
C CYS A 62 -1.21 -47.77 11.58
N GLY A 63 0.07 -48.13 11.52
CA GLY A 63 0.56 -49.49 11.45
C GLY A 63 0.24 -50.26 10.16
N LEU A 64 0.02 -49.55 9.05
CA LEU A 64 -0.18 -50.08 7.72
C LEU A 64 1.01 -50.91 7.23
N LYS A 65 0.81 -51.81 6.24
CA LYS A 65 1.88 -52.67 5.70
C LYS A 65 3.06 -51.90 5.11
N GLU A 66 2.78 -50.74 4.52
CA GLU A 66 3.75 -49.80 3.97
C GLU A 66 4.75 -49.28 5.03
N THR A 67 4.32 -49.24 6.29
CA THR A 67 5.18 -48.83 7.43
C THR A 67 6.25 -49.87 7.78
N ARG A 68 6.04 -51.15 7.41
CA ARG A 68 6.95 -52.26 7.74
C ARG A 68 7.93 -52.56 6.60
N GLY A 69 7.59 -52.19 5.34
CA GLY A 69 8.38 -52.51 4.15
C GLY A 69 9.52 -51.52 3.82
N GLY A 70 9.60 -50.38 4.47
CA GLY A 70 10.64 -49.39 4.21
C GLY A 70 10.49 -48.59 2.91
N GLU A 71 9.70 -49.07 1.94
CA GLU A 71 9.42 -48.39 0.67
C GLU A 71 7.94 -48.01 0.54
N VAL A 72 7.68 -46.76 0.12
CA VAL A 72 6.33 -46.21 -0.09
C VAL A 72 6.20 -45.75 -1.53
N PRO A 73 5.43 -46.47 -2.38
CA PRO A 73 5.19 -46.04 -3.73
C PRO A 73 4.12 -44.94 -3.79
N LEU A 74 4.44 -43.80 -4.39
CA LEU A 74 3.55 -42.67 -4.66
C LEU A 74 3.15 -42.71 -6.14
N ARG A 75 1.96 -43.27 -6.46
CA ARG A 75 1.54 -43.56 -7.84
C ARG A 75 1.20 -42.32 -8.65
N ASP A 76 0.58 -41.33 -7.99
CA ASP A 76 0.02 -40.14 -8.65
C ASP A 76 0.91 -38.87 -8.45
N THR A 77 2.17 -39.06 -8.10
CA THR A 77 3.12 -37.98 -7.88
C THR A 77 4.31 -38.12 -8.80
N SER A 78 4.67 -37.05 -9.54
CA SER A 78 5.88 -37.05 -10.34
C SER A 78 7.13 -36.98 -9.47
N ALA A 79 8.23 -37.56 -9.93
CA ALA A 79 9.52 -37.50 -9.21
C ALA A 79 9.97 -36.05 -9.00
N HIS A 80 9.80 -35.19 -10.02
CA HIS A 80 10.16 -33.78 -9.96
C HIS A 80 9.32 -33.01 -8.93
N SER A 81 7.98 -33.21 -8.91
CA SER A 81 7.11 -32.56 -7.92
C SER A 81 7.44 -33.01 -6.49
N LEU A 82 7.73 -34.30 -6.30
CA LEU A 82 8.14 -34.81 -4.98
C LEU A 82 9.47 -34.20 -4.55
N GLU A 83 10.45 -34.10 -5.43
CA GLU A 83 11.74 -33.48 -5.13
C GLU A 83 11.60 -32.01 -4.68
N LEU A 84 10.75 -31.24 -5.35
CA LEU A 84 10.45 -29.85 -4.96
C LEU A 84 9.76 -29.77 -3.60
N LEU A 85 8.80 -30.65 -3.31
CA LEU A 85 8.15 -30.71 -1.98
C LEU A 85 9.11 -31.17 -0.87
N LEU A 86 10.02 -32.09 -1.16
CA LEU A 86 11.09 -32.45 -0.22
C LEU A 86 12.04 -31.29 0.00
N GLY A 87 12.36 -30.51 -1.04
CA GLY A 87 13.07 -29.23 -0.90
C GLY A 87 12.39 -28.27 0.07
N TYR A 88 11.07 -28.12 -0.05
CA TYR A 88 10.28 -27.33 0.89
C TYR A 88 10.37 -27.87 2.33
N MET A 89 10.17 -29.18 2.53
CA MET A 89 10.17 -29.78 3.86
C MET A 89 11.54 -29.75 4.57
N TYR A 90 12.64 -29.90 3.83
CA TYR A 90 13.98 -29.97 4.41
C TYR A 90 14.76 -28.67 4.36
N ARG A 91 14.50 -27.78 3.37
CA ARG A 91 15.26 -26.53 3.17
C ARG A 91 14.42 -25.27 3.29
N ALA A 92 13.10 -25.41 3.43
CA ALA A 92 12.14 -24.30 3.30
C ALA A 92 12.23 -23.56 1.94
N GLU A 93 12.63 -24.28 0.88
CA GLU A 93 12.77 -23.76 -0.48
C GLU A 93 11.80 -24.48 -1.41
N LEU A 94 10.94 -23.73 -2.09
CA LEU A 94 10.03 -24.24 -3.08
C LEU A 94 10.19 -23.47 -4.40
N TYR A 95 10.81 -24.10 -5.39
CA TYR A 95 11.04 -23.49 -6.70
C TYR A 95 9.82 -23.72 -7.62
N LEU A 96 9.02 -22.67 -7.79
CA LEU A 96 7.81 -22.68 -8.60
C LEU A 96 8.03 -21.86 -9.88
N SER A 97 7.49 -22.38 -10.99
CA SER A 97 7.39 -21.72 -12.30
C SER A 97 6.01 -21.99 -12.88
N ASN A 98 5.60 -21.25 -13.90
CA ASN A 98 4.31 -21.48 -14.57
C ASN A 98 4.18 -22.92 -15.12
N ASP A 99 5.30 -23.54 -15.50
CA ASP A 99 5.31 -24.92 -16.06
C ASP A 99 5.12 -26.01 -15.00
N ASN A 100 5.52 -25.76 -13.74
CA ASN A 100 5.51 -26.78 -12.69
C ASN A 100 4.48 -26.57 -11.58
N ILE A 101 3.94 -25.36 -11.45
CA ILE A 101 3.08 -24.97 -10.33
C ILE A 101 1.85 -25.90 -10.20
N GLN A 102 1.22 -26.27 -11.30
CA GLN A 102 0.07 -27.17 -11.29
C GLN A 102 0.42 -28.59 -10.79
N ALA A 103 1.53 -29.15 -11.31
CA ALA A 103 1.98 -30.48 -10.93
C ALA A 103 2.46 -30.55 -9.47
N VAL A 104 3.12 -29.50 -9.00
CA VAL A 104 3.58 -29.39 -7.60
C VAL A 104 2.38 -29.20 -6.66
N SER A 105 1.39 -28.39 -7.07
CA SER A 105 0.16 -28.20 -6.33
C SER A 105 -0.64 -29.51 -6.20
N ALA A 106 -0.72 -30.29 -7.29
CA ALA A 106 -1.35 -31.62 -7.25
C ALA A 106 -0.69 -32.54 -6.23
N ALA A 107 0.64 -32.60 -6.27
CA ALA A 107 1.40 -33.41 -5.32
C ALA A 107 1.25 -32.91 -3.88
N ALA A 108 1.28 -31.62 -3.65
CA ALA A 108 1.07 -31.02 -2.32
C ALA A 108 -0.32 -31.32 -1.76
N PHE A 109 -1.35 -31.29 -2.61
CA PHE A 109 -2.72 -31.63 -2.22
C PHE A 109 -2.84 -33.12 -1.86
N LEU A 110 -2.38 -34.02 -2.75
CA LEU A 110 -2.42 -35.47 -2.52
C LEU A 110 -1.66 -35.90 -1.26
N LEU A 111 -0.56 -35.23 -0.98
CA LEU A 111 0.29 -35.51 0.17
C LEU A 111 -0.06 -34.66 1.40
N HIS A 112 -1.13 -33.88 1.37
CA HIS A 112 -1.55 -32.96 2.43
C HIS A 112 -0.41 -32.10 2.98
N VAL A 113 0.33 -31.42 2.09
CA VAL A 113 1.41 -30.48 2.44
C VAL A 113 0.89 -29.05 2.38
N ASP A 114 -0.03 -28.70 3.28
CA ASP A 114 -0.76 -27.43 3.24
C ASP A 114 0.15 -26.19 3.34
N GLY A 115 1.28 -26.31 4.03
CA GLY A 115 2.25 -25.22 4.11
C GLY A 115 2.86 -24.80 2.76
N ALA A 116 2.89 -25.69 1.75
CA ALA A 116 3.35 -25.36 0.41
C ALA A 116 2.40 -24.41 -0.32
N PHE A 117 1.09 -24.40 0.00
CA PHE A 117 0.12 -23.51 -0.65
C PHE A 117 0.41 -22.03 -0.43
N ARG A 118 0.93 -21.63 0.73
CA ARG A 118 1.34 -20.23 0.98
C ARG A 118 2.42 -19.74 0.02
N HIS A 119 3.31 -20.64 -0.42
CA HIS A 119 4.35 -20.30 -1.40
C HIS A 119 3.77 -20.23 -2.81
N MET A 120 2.72 -20.99 -3.10
CA MET A 120 1.98 -20.92 -4.36
C MET A 120 1.17 -19.63 -4.45
N GLU A 121 0.51 -19.23 -3.36
CA GLU A 121 -0.16 -17.95 -3.23
C GLU A 121 0.77 -16.77 -3.53
N ALA A 122 2.00 -16.80 -3.00
CA ALA A 122 3.01 -15.76 -3.24
C ALA A 122 3.53 -15.71 -4.69
N ARG A 123 3.27 -16.74 -5.49
CA ARG A 123 3.67 -16.84 -6.92
C ARG A 123 2.49 -16.74 -7.88
N MET A 124 1.29 -16.50 -7.36
CA MET A 124 0.11 -16.28 -8.18
C MET A 124 0.21 -14.94 -8.88
N ASP A 125 -0.06 -14.93 -10.18
CA ASP A 125 -0.11 -13.75 -11.01
C ASP A 125 -1.30 -13.83 -12.00
N ALA A 126 -1.53 -12.77 -12.77
CA ALA A 126 -2.65 -12.71 -13.70
C ALA A 126 -2.62 -13.78 -14.78
N SER A 127 -1.42 -14.31 -15.14
CA SER A 127 -1.24 -15.30 -16.19
C SER A 127 -1.46 -16.75 -15.72
N ASN A 128 -1.47 -17.04 -14.41
CA ASN A 128 -1.59 -18.40 -13.89
C ASN A 128 -2.78 -18.61 -12.94
N CYS A 129 -3.41 -17.55 -12.45
CA CYS A 129 -4.47 -17.62 -11.44
C CYS A 129 -5.74 -18.33 -11.95
N VAL A 130 -6.09 -18.16 -13.23
CA VAL A 130 -7.25 -18.83 -13.86
C VAL A 130 -7.03 -20.33 -13.92
N GLY A 131 -5.88 -20.77 -14.40
CA GLY A 131 -5.52 -22.18 -14.47
C GLY A 131 -5.45 -22.83 -13.10
N LEU A 132 -4.91 -22.14 -12.08
CA LEU A 132 -4.87 -22.59 -10.70
C LEU A 132 -6.28 -22.70 -10.08
N TYR A 133 -7.15 -21.74 -10.37
CA TYR A 133 -8.53 -21.76 -9.89
C TYR A 133 -9.31 -22.96 -10.44
N HIS A 134 -9.26 -23.21 -11.76
CA HIS A 134 -9.88 -24.37 -12.38
C HIS A 134 -9.39 -25.67 -11.79
N TRP A 135 -8.07 -25.80 -11.78
CA TRP A 135 -7.42 -27.01 -11.30
C TRP A 135 -7.75 -27.28 -9.83
N ALA A 136 -7.74 -26.26 -8.97
CA ALA A 136 -8.07 -26.40 -7.55
C ALA A 136 -9.53 -26.81 -7.33
N ARG A 137 -10.46 -26.30 -8.15
CA ARG A 137 -11.88 -26.72 -8.13
C ARG A 137 -12.05 -28.17 -8.54
N ASP A 138 -11.44 -28.59 -9.62
CA ASP A 138 -11.55 -29.97 -10.15
C ASP A 138 -11.05 -31.01 -9.14
N LEU A 139 -10.01 -30.67 -8.38
CA LEU A 139 -9.46 -31.54 -7.34
C LEU A 139 -10.15 -31.40 -5.97
N GLY A 140 -11.05 -30.45 -5.80
CA GLY A 140 -11.67 -30.17 -4.50
C GLY A 140 -10.71 -29.55 -3.46
N ALA A 141 -9.62 -28.91 -3.91
CA ALA A 141 -8.68 -28.17 -3.06
C ALA A 141 -9.24 -26.80 -2.69
N THR A 142 -10.22 -26.79 -1.76
CA THR A 142 -11.04 -25.61 -1.44
C THR A 142 -10.19 -24.39 -1.01
N SER A 143 -9.18 -24.58 -0.14
CA SER A 143 -8.34 -23.46 0.33
C SER A 143 -7.59 -22.77 -0.80
N LEU A 144 -7.02 -23.53 -1.74
CA LEU A 144 -6.33 -22.97 -2.91
C LEU A 144 -7.32 -22.36 -3.90
N ALA A 145 -8.48 -22.97 -4.10
CA ALA A 145 -9.53 -22.42 -4.94
C ALA A 145 -10.04 -21.08 -4.42
N ASP A 146 -10.27 -20.96 -3.09
CA ASP A 146 -10.69 -19.73 -2.44
C ASP A 146 -9.59 -18.64 -2.53
N CYS A 147 -8.32 -19.03 -2.43
CA CYS A 147 -7.22 -18.10 -2.60
C CYS A 147 -7.11 -17.60 -4.04
N ALA A 148 -7.18 -18.52 -5.02
CA ALA A 148 -7.17 -18.16 -6.44
C ALA A 148 -8.38 -17.28 -6.80
N PHE A 149 -9.56 -17.58 -6.26
CA PHE A 149 -10.77 -16.78 -6.47
C PHE A 149 -10.61 -15.36 -5.90
N ARG A 150 -10.07 -15.22 -4.68
CA ARG A 150 -9.76 -13.90 -4.10
C ARG A 150 -8.77 -13.13 -4.96
N TYR A 151 -7.73 -13.79 -5.45
CA TYR A 151 -6.77 -13.18 -6.37
C TYR A 151 -7.45 -12.68 -7.66
N LEU A 152 -8.30 -13.52 -8.27
CA LEU A 152 -9.10 -13.15 -9.46
C LEU A 152 -9.96 -11.90 -9.20
N CYS A 153 -10.62 -11.83 -8.04
CA CYS A 153 -11.42 -10.66 -7.65
C CYS A 153 -10.55 -9.41 -7.45
N GLN A 154 -9.44 -9.52 -6.72
CA GLN A 154 -8.57 -8.39 -6.38
C GLN A 154 -7.82 -7.82 -7.59
N HIS A 155 -7.40 -8.67 -8.52
CA HIS A 155 -6.64 -8.30 -9.72
C HIS A 155 -7.47 -8.38 -11.01
N PHE A 156 -8.79 -8.32 -10.90
CA PHE A 156 -9.72 -8.58 -12.00
C PHE A 156 -9.41 -7.79 -13.28
N THR A 157 -9.08 -6.52 -13.18
CA THR A 157 -8.75 -5.67 -14.33
C THR A 157 -7.53 -6.21 -15.11
N GLN A 158 -6.50 -6.67 -14.40
CA GLN A 158 -5.29 -7.25 -15.01
C GLN A 158 -5.61 -8.62 -15.62
N VAL A 159 -6.37 -9.45 -14.90
CA VAL A 159 -6.79 -10.78 -15.38
C VAL A 159 -7.63 -10.67 -16.65
N CYS A 160 -8.47 -9.63 -16.78
CA CYS A 160 -9.24 -9.40 -18.00
C CYS A 160 -8.39 -9.11 -19.24
N GLU A 161 -7.13 -8.70 -19.09
CA GLU A 161 -6.20 -8.50 -20.22
C GLU A 161 -5.64 -9.81 -20.76
N GLU A 162 -5.62 -10.86 -19.93
CA GLU A 162 -5.13 -12.18 -20.31
C GLU A 162 -6.18 -12.96 -21.12
N GLU A 163 -5.71 -13.82 -22.04
CA GLU A 163 -6.61 -14.66 -22.83
C GLU A 163 -7.18 -15.86 -22.06
N GLU A 164 -6.50 -16.32 -21.02
CA GLU A 164 -6.89 -17.47 -20.20
C GLU A 164 -8.25 -17.26 -19.51
N VAL A 165 -8.59 -16.03 -19.11
CA VAL A 165 -9.88 -15.73 -18.50
C VAL A 165 -11.06 -16.08 -19.40
N LEU A 166 -10.85 -16.04 -20.73
CA LEU A 166 -11.86 -16.43 -21.72
C LEU A 166 -12.05 -17.95 -21.83
N ASP A 167 -11.20 -18.76 -21.22
CA ASP A 167 -11.30 -20.22 -21.18
C ASP A 167 -12.15 -20.72 -19.99
N LEU A 168 -12.47 -19.82 -19.04
CA LEU A 168 -13.40 -20.12 -17.95
C LEU A 168 -14.72 -20.68 -18.51
N ASP A 169 -15.23 -21.77 -17.89
CA ASP A 169 -16.57 -22.25 -18.19
C ASP A 169 -17.63 -21.22 -17.75
N ALA A 170 -18.83 -21.31 -18.32
CA ALA A 170 -19.87 -20.32 -18.08
C ALA A 170 -20.25 -20.21 -16.59
N GLN A 171 -20.25 -21.32 -15.85
CA GLN A 171 -20.61 -21.33 -14.44
C GLN A 171 -19.52 -20.66 -13.60
N SER A 172 -18.24 -21.00 -13.83
CA SER A 172 -17.11 -20.38 -13.13
C SER A 172 -17.04 -18.86 -13.39
N LEU A 173 -17.28 -18.47 -14.63
CA LEU A 173 -17.35 -17.04 -14.97
C LEU A 173 -18.57 -16.37 -14.33
N ALA A 174 -19.75 -17.01 -14.33
CA ALA A 174 -20.94 -16.47 -13.67
C ALA A 174 -20.75 -16.29 -12.16
N ASP A 175 -20.10 -17.28 -11.50
CA ASP A 175 -19.77 -17.18 -10.07
C ASP A 175 -18.82 -16.01 -9.79
N LEU A 176 -17.79 -15.83 -10.63
CA LEU A 176 -16.85 -14.71 -10.53
C LEU A 176 -17.56 -13.37 -10.72
N LEU A 177 -18.39 -13.25 -11.77
CA LEU A 177 -19.14 -12.02 -12.06
C LEU A 177 -20.27 -11.74 -11.04
N ALA A 178 -20.73 -12.72 -10.29
CA ALA A 178 -21.69 -12.53 -9.20
C ALA A 178 -21.06 -11.89 -7.96
N SER A 179 -19.74 -11.99 -7.78
CA SER A 179 -19.05 -11.50 -6.59
C SER A 179 -19.12 -9.98 -6.47
N ASP A 180 -19.44 -9.49 -5.28
CA ASP A 180 -19.33 -8.06 -4.93
C ASP A 180 -17.88 -7.60 -4.70
N ASP A 181 -16.94 -8.55 -4.58
CA ASP A 181 -15.53 -8.29 -4.23
C ASP A 181 -14.64 -7.99 -5.44
N LEU A 182 -15.23 -7.86 -6.65
CA LEU A 182 -14.46 -7.47 -7.83
C LEU A 182 -13.85 -6.08 -7.67
N ASN A 183 -12.52 -6.01 -7.76
CA ASN A 183 -11.78 -4.75 -7.70
C ASN A 183 -11.73 -4.09 -9.09
N ILE A 184 -12.78 -3.39 -9.42
CA ILE A 184 -12.95 -2.64 -10.68
C ILE A 184 -13.45 -1.23 -10.39
N SER A 185 -12.99 -0.27 -11.16
CA SER A 185 -13.47 1.12 -11.08
C SER A 185 -14.72 1.38 -11.90
N GLN A 186 -15.01 0.54 -12.89
CA GLN A 186 -16.11 0.73 -13.87
C GLN A 186 -16.64 -0.64 -14.31
N GLU A 187 -17.98 -0.77 -14.43
CA GLU A 187 -18.63 -2.03 -14.83
C GLU A 187 -18.46 -2.34 -16.33
N GLU A 188 -17.99 -1.37 -17.12
CA GLU A 188 -17.62 -1.52 -18.53
C GLU A 188 -16.60 -2.65 -18.73
N VAL A 189 -15.66 -2.83 -17.80
CA VAL A 189 -14.66 -3.90 -17.84
C VAL A 189 -15.34 -5.27 -17.81
N VAL A 190 -16.33 -5.42 -16.93
CA VAL A 190 -17.11 -6.68 -16.80
C VAL A 190 -17.92 -6.93 -18.05
N LEU A 191 -18.62 -5.91 -18.56
CA LEU A 191 -19.40 -6.03 -19.79
C LEU A 191 -18.49 -6.41 -20.97
N GLU A 192 -17.35 -5.77 -21.11
CA GLU A 192 -16.40 -6.07 -22.20
C GLU A 192 -15.86 -7.50 -22.12
N LEU A 193 -15.54 -7.99 -20.93
CA LEU A 193 -15.13 -9.39 -20.73
C LEU A 193 -16.23 -10.36 -21.21
N VAL A 194 -17.48 -10.15 -20.80
CA VAL A 194 -18.63 -10.99 -21.22
C VAL A 194 -18.78 -10.97 -22.74
N LEU A 195 -18.69 -9.80 -23.35
CA LEU A 195 -18.81 -9.67 -24.82
C LEU A 195 -17.66 -10.39 -25.55
N ARG A 196 -16.43 -10.32 -25.04
CA ARG A 196 -15.27 -11.07 -25.58
C ARG A 196 -15.46 -12.58 -25.42
N TRP A 197 -15.90 -13.02 -24.25
CA TRP A 197 -16.15 -14.43 -23.96
C TRP A 197 -17.21 -15.03 -24.89
N VAL A 198 -18.33 -14.36 -25.10
CA VAL A 198 -19.38 -14.76 -26.05
C VAL A 198 -18.87 -14.74 -27.50
N ALA A 199 -18.05 -13.75 -27.85
CA ALA A 199 -17.47 -13.67 -29.20
C ALA A 199 -16.52 -14.85 -29.51
N LYS A 200 -15.76 -15.32 -28.53
CA LYS A 200 -14.85 -16.49 -28.65
C LYS A 200 -15.63 -17.79 -28.91
N ARG A 201 -16.84 -17.91 -28.37
CA ARG A 201 -17.70 -19.12 -28.46
C ARG A 201 -18.81 -19.04 -29.52
N ARG A 202 -18.68 -18.13 -30.48
CA ARG A 202 -19.65 -18.03 -31.60
C ARG A 202 -19.74 -19.34 -32.38
N GLY A 203 -20.96 -19.90 -32.45
CA GLY A 203 -21.25 -21.15 -33.16
C GLY A 203 -21.51 -22.36 -32.25
N ASP A 204 -21.34 -22.20 -30.94
CA ASP A 204 -21.76 -23.22 -29.96
C ASP A 204 -23.26 -23.04 -29.67
N SER A 205 -24.02 -24.16 -29.72
CA SER A 205 -25.48 -24.17 -29.55
C SER A 205 -25.96 -23.72 -28.16
N GLN A 206 -25.07 -23.73 -27.16
CA GLN A 206 -25.35 -23.30 -25.80
C GLN A 206 -24.95 -21.85 -25.51
N SER A 207 -24.22 -21.22 -26.43
CA SER A 207 -23.63 -19.90 -26.19
C SER A 207 -24.66 -18.78 -25.98
N GLU A 208 -25.85 -18.89 -26.59
CA GLU A 208 -26.92 -17.89 -26.44
C GLU A 208 -27.55 -17.90 -25.04
N SER A 209 -27.87 -19.07 -24.49
CA SER A 209 -28.43 -19.17 -23.12
C SER A 209 -27.41 -18.79 -22.05
N GLN A 210 -26.12 -19.17 -22.24
CA GLN A 210 -25.01 -18.77 -21.36
C GLN A 210 -24.76 -17.26 -21.43
N ALA A 211 -24.91 -16.64 -22.59
CA ALA A 211 -24.81 -15.19 -22.74
C ALA A 211 -25.88 -14.42 -21.92
N VAL A 212 -27.11 -14.92 -21.91
CA VAL A 212 -28.20 -14.35 -21.08
C VAL A 212 -27.84 -14.43 -19.59
N GLU A 213 -27.37 -15.59 -19.14
CA GLU A 213 -26.95 -15.79 -17.74
C GLU A 213 -25.82 -14.85 -17.35
N LEU A 214 -24.76 -14.79 -18.14
CA LEU A 214 -23.59 -13.94 -17.87
C LEU A 214 -23.95 -12.44 -17.89
N LEU A 215 -24.75 -12.00 -18.86
CA LEU A 215 -25.26 -10.62 -18.91
C LEU A 215 -26.13 -10.28 -17.71
N GLY A 216 -26.88 -11.26 -17.18
CA GLY A 216 -27.63 -11.09 -15.93
C GLY A 216 -26.78 -10.86 -14.69
N ARG A 217 -25.47 -11.21 -14.73
CA ARG A 217 -24.50 -10.93 -13.66
C ARG A 217 -23.81 -9.58 -13.81
N VAL A 218 -23.87 -8.96 -15.00
CA VAL A 218 -23.36 -7.61 -15.24
C VAL A 218 -24.33 -6.59 -14.64
N ARG A 219 -23.81 -5.61 -13.93
CA ARG A 219 -24.58 -4.51 -13.31
C ARG A 219 -24.81 -3.40 -14.33
N LEU A 220 -25.61 -3.69 -15.34
CA LEU A 220 -25.83 -2.82 -16.52
C LEU A 220 -26.31 -1.42 -16.16
N GLU A 221 -26.95 -1.21 -15.00
CA GLU A 221 -27.35 0.11 -14.50
C GLU A 221 -26.17 0.99 -14.08
N LEU A 222 -24.98 0.37 -13.83
CA LEU A 222 -23.74 1.07 -13.47
C LEU A 222 -22.86 1.38 -14.69
N VAL A 223 -23.19 0.85 -15.86
CA VAL A 223 -22.46 1.08 -17.12
C VAL A 223 -22.81 2.44 -17.69
N ASP A 224 -21.80 3.19 -18.18
CA ASP A 224 -22.02 4.45 -18.88
C ASP A 224 -22.99 4.27 -20.06
N PRO A 225 -24.05 5.09 -20.18
CA PRO A 225 -25.06 4.95 -21.23
C PRO A 225 -24.49 5.05 -22.64
N VAL A 226 -23.45 5.84 -22.87
CA VAL A 226 -22.79 5.96 -24.17
C VAL A 226 -22.06 4.68 -24.53
N PHE A 227 -21.36 4.11 -23.52
CA PHE A 227 -20.70 2.81 -23.68
C PHE A 227 -21.71 1.70 -23.95
N LEU A 228 -22.81 1.67 -23.20
CA LEU A 228 -23.87 0.68 -23.35
C LEU A 228 -24.50 0.73 -24.75
N GLN A 229 -24.78 1.93 -25.27
CA GLN A 229 -25.25 2.10 -26.65
C GLN A 229 -24.26 1.62 -27.70
N LYS A 230 -22.95 1.89 -27.47
CA LYS A 230 -21.88 1.44 -28.36
C LYS A 230 -21.74 -0.09 -28.34
N ALA A 231 -21.79 -0.70 -27.16
CA ALA A 231 -21.79 -2.15 -26.99
C ALA A 231 -22.96 -2.82 -27.70
N ARG A 232 -24.16 -2.26 -27.55
CA ARG A 232 -25.39 -2.67 -28.24
C ARG A 232 -25.22 -2.67 -29.76
N ARG A 233 -24.68 -1.59 -30.34
CA ARG A 233 -24.48 -1.45 -31.80
C ARG A 233 -23.44 -2.43 -32.36
N ARG A 234 -22.40 -2.76 -31.58
CA ARG A 234 -21.31 -3.65 -31.99
C ARG A 234 -21.66 -5.14 -31.93
N ASN A 235 -22.68 -5.52 -31.15
CA ASN A 235 -23.07 -6.91 -30.91
C ASN A 235 -24.53 -7.20 -31.32
N PRO A 236 -24.90 -7.03 -32.60
CA PRO A 236 -26.29 -7.22 -33.04
C PRO A 236 -26.78 -8.67 -32.96
N VAL A 237 -25.86 -9.64 -32.87
CA VAL A 237 -26.20 -11.07 -32.74
C VAL A 237 -26.77 -11.37 -31.36
N LEU A 238 -26.19 -10.83 -30.31
CA LEU A 238 -26.71 -10.96 -28.93
C LEU A 238 -28.10 -10.37 -28.76
N LEU A 239 -28.43 -9.33 -29.54
CA LEU A 239 -29.72 -8.66 -29.47
C LEU A 239 -30.83 -9.40 -30.23
N ARG A 240 -30.56 -10.51 -30.90
CA ARG A 240 -31.59 -11.40 -31.45
C ARG A 240 -32.31 -12.15 -30.34
N ASP A 241 -31.62 -12.40 -29.23
CA ASP A 241 -32.25 -12.92 -28.01
C ASP A 241 -33.05 -11.80 -27.34
N PHE A 242 -34.32 -12.10 -27.02
CA PHE A 242 -35.26 -11.15 -26.46
C PHE A 242 -34.85 -10.70 -25.05
N GLU A 243 -34.30 -11.58 -24.24
CA GLU A 243 -33.89 -11.28 -22.86
C GLU A 243 -32.64 -10.39 -22.85
N CYS A 244 -31.64 -10.70 -23.68
CA CYS A 244 -30.49 -9.83 -23.87
C CYS A 244 -30.91 -8.40 -24.32
N PHE A 245 -31.80 -8.34 -25.32
CA PHE A 245 -32.31 -7.03 -25.78
C PHE A 245 -33.00 -6.28 -24.64
N ARG A 246 -33.89 -6.95 -23.88
CA ARG A 246 -34.63 -6.38 -22.75
C ARG A 246 -33.70 -5.83 -21.67
N MET A 247 -32.65 -6.57 -21.33
CA MET A 247 -31.65 -6.14 -20.33
C MET A 247 -30.99 -4.83 -20.72
N PHE A 248 -30.50 -4.71 -21.96
CA PHE A 248 -29.89 -3.49 -22.47
C PHE A 248 -30.88 -2.32 -22.55
N ASP A 249 -32.10 -2.58 -22.99
CA ASP A 249 -33.14 -1.55 -23.13
C ASP A 249 -33.59 -1.00 -21.78
N THR A 250 -33.81 -1.90 -20.80
CA THR A 250 -34.13 -1.54 -19.41
C THR A 250 -33.03 -0.69 -18.76
N ALA A 251 -31.77 -1.08 -18.92
CA ALA A 251 -30.65 -0.33 -18.36
C ALA A 251 -30.55 1.08 -18.99
N LEU A 252 -30.72 1.19 -20.29
CA LEU A 252 -30.75 2.50 -20.98
C LEU A 252 -31.94 3.38 -20.56
N GLN A 253 -33.12 2.79 -20.35
CA GLN A 253 -34.30 3.54 -19.87
C GLN A 253 -34.09 4.03 -18.43
N ASN A 254 -33.54 3.20 -17.55
CA ASN A 254 -33.24 3.57 -16.15
C ASN A 254 -32.19 4.69 -16.08
N SER A 255 -31.17 4.64 -16.93
CA SER A 255 -30.15 5.70 -17.02
C SER A 255 -30.69 7.07 -17.43
N CYS A 256 -31.81 7.11 -18.15
CA CYS A 256 -32.47 8.37 -18.54
C CYS A 256 -33.33 8.96 -17.39
N GLN A 257 -33.63 8.20 -16.34
CA GLN A 257 -34.41 8.65 -15.18
C GLN A 257 -33.49 9.12 -14.06
N ALA A 258 -32.86 10.26 -14.20
CA ALA A 258 -31.77 10.81 -13.38
C ALA A 258 -32.05 11.05 -11.87
N SER A 259 -33.14 10.57 -11.31
CA SER A 259 -33.54 10.87 -9.92
C SER A 259 -33.57 9.70 -8.94
N ALA A 260 -33.31 8.47 -9.36
CA ALA A 260 -33.28 7.33 -8.47
C ALA A 260 -31.84 6.78 -8.34
N PRO A 261 -31.36 6.46 -7.12
CA PRO A 261 -30.07 5.78 -6.98
C PRO A 261 -30.15 4.42 -7.69
N PRO A 262 -29.01 3.91 -8.22
CA PRO A 262 -28.97 2.59 -8.86
C PRO A 262 -29.45 1.53 -7.87
N ARG A 263 -30.27 0.60 -8.34
CA ARG A 263 -30.80 -0.50 -7.52
C ARG A 263 -29.78 -1.59 -7.27
N GLN A 264 -28.71 -1.62 -8.07
CA GLN A 264 -27.63 -2.58 -7.98
C GLN A 264 -26.54 -2.10 -7.02
N THR A 265 -25.99 -3.02 -6.21
CA THR A 265 -24.90 -2.75 -5.28
C THR A 265 -23.62 -2.35 -6.04
N LEU A 266 -22.75 -1.55 -5.44
CA LEU A 266 -21.43 -1.26 -6.03
C LEU A 266 -20.47 -2.45 -5.84
N ARG A 267 -19.53 -2.61 -6.78
CA ARG A 267 -18.41 -3.53 -6.64
C ARG A 267 -17.38 -2.97 -5.67
N TYR A 268 -16.57 -3.85 -5.08
CA TYR A 268 -15.52 -3.46 -4.14
C TYR A 268 -14.67 -2.29 -4.63
N GLY A 269 -14.14 -2.35 -5.85
CA GLY A 269 -13.31 -1.27 -6.40
C GLY A 269 -14.06 0.04 -6.68
N MET A 270 -15.40 0.02 -6.78
CA MET A 270 -16.24 1.21 -6.98
C MET A 270 -16.59 1.91 -5.65
N GLU A 271 -16.46 1.22 -4.51
CA GLU A 271 -16.77 1.77 -3.19
C GLU A 271 -15.62 2.57 -2.59
N THR A 272 -14.55 2.78 -3.36
CA THR A 272 -13.40 3.55 -2.88
C THR A 272 -13.76 5.01 -2.64
N THR A 273 -13.23 5.56 -1.57
CA THR A 273 -13.41 6.95 -1.18
C THR A 273 -12.08 7.60 -0.81
N ASN A 274 -11.97 8.92 -1.02
CA ASN A 274 -10.75 9.64 -0.63
C ASN A 274 -10.74 9.90 0.87
N PHE A 275 -9.70 9.41 1.53
CA PHE A 275 -9.44 9.65 2.95
C PHE A 275 -8.27 10.60 3.14
N LEU A 276 -8.42 11.51 4.10
CA LEU A 276 -7.30 12.19 4.73
C LEU A 276 -6.76 11.25 5.82
N ILE A 277 -5.58 10.72 5.60
CA ILE A 277 -4.93 9.74 6.49
C ILE A 277 -3.88 10.46 7.31
N CYS A 278 -4.05 10.43 8.62
CA CYS A 278 -3.13 11.03 9.58
C CYS A 278 -2.34 9.93 10.28
N LEU A 279 -1.08 9.81 9.88
CA LEU A 279 -0.13 8.83 10.37
C LEU A 279 0.67 9.46 11.51
N GLY A 280 0.62 8.88 12.70
CA GLY A 280 1.23 9.43 13.89
C GLY A 280 2.21 8.52 14.61
N ASP A 281 2.88 9.04 15.62
CA ASP A 281 3.84 8.31 16.43
C ASP A 281 3.18 7.41 17.47
N VAL A 282 3.82 6.30 17.76
CA VAL A 282 3.65 5.52 18.98
C VAL A 282 4.53 6.14 20.07
N ASP A 283 4.02 6.16 21.31
CA ASP A 283 4.70 6.75 22.47
C ASP A 283 6.14 6.21 22.60
N LYS A 284 7.08 7.10 22.98
CA LYS A 284 8.53 6.82 23.04
C LYS A 284 8.91 5.61 23.88
N ASP A 285 8.01 5.16 24.77
CA ASP A 285 8.29 4.07 25.71
C ASP A 285 7.68 2.72 25.26
N GLY A 286 7.06 2.65 24.08
CA GLY A 286 6.40 1.40 23.59
C GLY A 286 5.29 0.90 24.55
N VAL A 287 4.90 1.71 25.52
CA VAL A 287 3.91 1.35 26.52
C VAL A 287 2.54 1.77 26.00
N PRO A 288 1.60 0.82 25.80
CA PRO A 288 0.23 1.18 25.51
C PRO A 288 -0.26 2.16 26.57
N SER A 289 -0.78 3.29 26.14
CA SER A 289 -1.37 4.30 27.03
C SER A 289 -2.24 3.59 28.06
N ARG A 290 -1.97 3.80 29.36
CA ARG A 290 -2.64 3.15 30.51
C ARG A 290 -4.17 3.36 30.55
N ARG A 291 -4.77 4.00 29.56
CA ARG A 291 -6.20 4.30 29.43
C ARG A 291 -6.87 3.69 28.20
N GLY A 292 -6.38 2.53 27.70
CA GLY A 292 -7.11 1.77 26.67
C GLY A 292 -7.17 2.44 25.28
N GLY A 293 -6.29 3.39 24.99
CA GLY A 293 -6.20 4.01 23.66
C GLY A 293 -5.57 3.07 22.65
N ARG A 294 -6.08 3.08 21.42
CA ARG A 294 -5.65 2.26 20.28
C ARG A 294 -4.33 2.80 19.71
N ALA A 295 -3.21 2.62 20.43
CA ALA A 295 -1.87 3.09 20.05
C ALA A 295 -1.36 2.49 18.71
N ASP A 296 -1.96 1.38 18.26
CA ASP A 296 -1.56 0.65 17.04
C ASP A 296 -2.33 1.10 15.79
N LEU A 297 -3.13 2.15 15.86
CA LEU A 297 -4.00 2.59 14.78
C LEU A 297 -3.75 4.05 14.40
N ASN A 298 -3.81 4.29 13.09
CA ASN A 298 -3.77 5.63 12.51
C ASN A 298 -5.17 6.07 12.09
N PHE A 299 -5.41 7.35 12.17
CA PHE A 299 -6.69 8.00 11.91
C PHE A 299 -6.89 8.26 10.41
N CYS A 300 -8.08 7.92 9.89
CA CYS A 300 -8.51 8.18 8.52
C CYS A 300 -9.84 8.93 8.54
N PHE A 301 -9.86 10.14 8.01
CA PHE A 301 -11.06 10.96 7.91
C PHE A 301 -11.60 10.96 6.49
N ALA A 302 -12.88 10.61 6.33
CA ALA A 302 -13.60 10.68 5.06
C ALA A 302 -14.36 12.01 4.99
N PRO A 303 -13.93 13.00 4.20
CA PRO A 303 -14.56 14.31 4.14
C PRO A 303 -15.99 14.29 3.60
N GLN A 304 -16.32 13.33 2.72
CA GLN A 304 -17.63 13.27 2.05
C GLN A 304 -18.78 12.98 3.02
N ASP A 305 -18.58 12.02 3.90
CA ASP A 305 -19.60 11.57 4.87
C ASP A 305 -19.27 11.94 6.33
N ARG A 306 -18.14 12.64 6.53
CA ARG A 306 -17.62 13.06 7.84
C ARG A 306 -17.45 11.91 8.81
N LYS A 307 -17.06 10.73 8.30
CA LYS A 307 -16.82 9.55 9.11
C LYS A 307 -15.34 9.34 9.37
N THR A 308 -15.08 8.74 10.53
CA THR A 308 -13.74 8.38 10.97
C THR A 308 -13.56 6.87 10.88
N HIS A 309 -12.47 6.47 10.30
CA HIS A 309 -12.00 5.10 10.19
C HIS A 309 -10.55 5.01 10.67
N TYR A 310 -10.01 3.80 10.77
CA TYR A 310 -8.65 3.58 11.21
C TYR A 310 -7.93 2.57 10.32
N ILE A 311 -6.61 2.74 10.17
CA ILE A 311 -5.71 1.75 9.57
C ILE A 311 -4.65 1.33 10.59
N PRO A 312 -4.09 0.12 10.50
CA PRO A 312 -2.97 -0.30 11.33
C PRO A 312 -1.80 0.68 11.22
N SER A 313 -1.07 0.87 12.33
CA SER A 313 0.16 1.67 12.30
C SER A 313 1.31 0.86 11.68
N PRO A 314 2.20 1.47 10.86
CA PRO A 314 3.42 0.83 10.40
C PRO A 314 4.41 0.52 11.54
N LEU A 315 4.14 1.06 12.73
CA LEU A 315 4.98 0.92 13.91
C LEU A 315 4.53 -0.22 14.84
N LYS A 316 3.46 -0.95 14.48
CA LYS A 316 2.87 -2.00 15.30
C LYS A 316 3.88 -3.11 15.61
N GLY A 317 3.98 -3.48 16.89
CA GLY A 317 4.78 -4.62 17.36
C GLY A 317 6.30 -4.38 17.41
N SER A 318 6.77 -3.15 17.18
CA SER A 318 8.20 -2.84 17.24
C SER A 318 8.68 -2.49 18.64
N THR A 319 9.83 -3.03 19.02
CA THR A 319 10.57 -2.65 20.24
C THR A 319 11.64 -1.64 19.86
N GLY A 320 11.62 -0.45 20.42
CA GLY A 320 12.59 0.62 20.16
C GLY A 320 11.96 1.92 19.67
N PHE A 321 12.81 2.97 19.54
CA PHE A 321 12.36 4.25 19.00
C PHE A 321 12.00 4.10 17.52
N ARG A 322 10.77 4.48 17.17
CA ARG A 322 10.32 4.62 15.78
C ARG A 322 9.41 5.82 15.66
N GLN A 323 9.54 6.55 14.58
CA GLN A 323 8.75 7.74 14.30
C GLN A 323 8.50 7.87 12.79
N ILE A 324 7.26 8.18 12.39
CA ILE A 324 6.95 8.49 11.00
C ILE A 324 7.46 9.91 10.70
N SER A 325 8.31 10.03 9.68
CA SER A 325 8.99 11.27 9.32
C SER A 325 8.62 11.79 7.94
N GLY A 326 7.92 10.98 7.14
CA GLY A 326 7.46 11.39 5.81
C GLY A 326 6.40 10.45 5.27
N GLY A 327 5.59 10.97 4.35
CA GLY A 327 4.58 10.17 3.66
C GLY A 327 4.18 10.78 2.33
N ALA A 328 3.82 9.94 1.39
CA ALA A 328 3.33 10.32 0.09
C ALA A 328 2.43 9.21 -0.49
N VAL A 329 1.63 9.57 -1.48
CA VAL A 329 0.79 8.62 -2.21
C VAL A 329 1.17 8.67 -3.69
N THR A 330 1.43 7.51 -4.26
CA THR A 330 1.79 7.35 -5.66
C THR A 330 0.60 7.55 -6.60
N ARG A 331 0.85 7.65 -7.90
CA ARG A 331 -0.23 7.81 -8.90
C ARG A 331 -1.16 6.60 -8.98
N ASP A 332 -0.65 5.42 -8.66
CA ASP A 332 -1.41 4.16 -8.53
C ASP A 332 -2.00 3.95 -7.13
N ASN A 333 -2.10 5.04 -6.36
CA ASN A 333 -2.73 5.09 -5.04
C ASN A 333 -2.05 4.25 -3.95
N THR A 334 -0.76 3.94 -4.11
CA THR A 334 0.02 3.27 -3.06
C THR A 334 0.51 4.28 -2.03
N ILE A 335 0.23 4.04 -0.75
CA ILE A 335 0.73 4.87 0.34
C ILE A 335 2.16 4.42 0.67
N VAL A 336 3.09 5.37 0.67
CA VAL A 336 4.50 5.15 1.04
C VAL A 336 4.84 6.04 2.22
N VAL A 337 5.46 5.49 3.25
CA VAL A 337 5.88 6.23 4.45
C VAL A 337 7.35 6.00 4.74
N ALA A 338 7.98 7.01 5.29
CA ALA A 338 9.32 6.96 5.84
C ALA A 338 9.25 6.92 7.37
N VAL A 339 9.94 5.96 7.98
CA VAL A 339 9.96 5.73 9.42
C VAL A 339 11.39 5.87 9.91
N GLU A 340 11.65 6.79 10.83
CA GLU A 340 12.91 6.82 11.58
C GLU A 340 12.91 5.71 12.61
N ALA A 341 13.93 4.85 12.59
CA ALA A 341 14.07 3.71 13.49
C ALA A 341 15.47 3.64 14.08
N GLU A 342 15.60 3.06 15.27
CA GLU A 342 16.89 2.66 15.85
C GLU A 342 17.04 1.14 15.75
N ASP A 343 18.21 0.69 15.32
CA ASP A 343 18.57 -0.72 15.33
C ASP A 343 19.01 -1.21 16.74
N GLU A 344 19.32 -2.49 16.88
CA GLU A 344 19.79 -3.12 18.13
C GLU A 344 21.08 -2.48 18.68
N HIS A 345 21.88 -1.84 17.82
CA HIS A 345 23.10 -1.13 18.17
C HIS A 345 22.89 0.37 18.43
N ARG A 346 21.63 0.82 18.55
CA ARG A 346 21.23 2.23 18.66
C ARG A 346 21.68 3.11 17.50
N MET A 347 21.91 2.48 16.33
CA MET A 347 22.14 3.22 15.10
C MET A 347 20.80 3.56 14.49
N LYS A 348 20.60 4.84 14.23
CA LYS A 348 19.37 5.34 13.61
C LYS A 348 19.44 5.13 12.10
N ARG A 349 18.29 4.81 11.50
CA ARG A 349 18.10 4.66 10.05
C ARG A 349 16.72 5.17 9.64
N VAL A 350 16.49 5.33 8.35
CA VAL A 350 15.19 5.65 7.77
C VAL A 350 14.72 4.46 6.96
N ASP A 351 13.64 3.84 7.37
CA ASP A 351 13.04 2.70 6.69
C ASP A 351 11.82 3.16 5.88
N LEU A 352 11.69 2.70 4.63
CA LEU A 352 10.52 2.96 3.80
C LEU A 352 9.56 1.79 3.86
N TYR A 353 8.29 2.09 4.07
CA TYR A 353 7.19 1.12 4.05
C TYR A 353 6.16 1.52 3.00
N ARG A 354 5.51 0.54 2.38
CA ARG A 354 4.29 0.72 1.60
C ARG A 354 3.11 0.04 2.30
N TYR A 355 1.94 0.65 2.21
CA TYR A 355 0.69 0.06 2.66
C TYR A 355 0.09 -0.79 1.56
N ASN A 356 -0.25 -2.04 1.91
CA ASN A 356 -0.97 -2.94 1.03
C ASN A 356 -2.35 -3.22 1.65
N SER A 357 -3.41 -2.67 1.05
CA SER A 357 -4.78 -2.88 1.52
C SER A 357 -5.32 -4.26 1.12
N ALA A 358 -4.79 -4.86 0.06
CA ALA A 358 -5.26 -6.14 -0.47
C ALA A 358 -4.80 -7.34 0.37
N GLU A 359 -3.70 -7.23 1.12
CA GLU A 359 -3.13 -8.29 1.95
C GLU A 359 -3.32 -7.97 3.44
N GLU A 360 -4.53 -8.15 3.99
CA GLU A 360 -4.84 -7.97 5.41
C GLU A 360 -4.45 -6.59 5.99
N SER A 361 -4.42 -5.54 5.16
CA SER A 361 -4.03 -4.18 5.56
C SER A 361 -2.64 -4.13 6.22
N ILE A 362 -1.63 -4.71 5.58
CA ILE A 362 -0.26 -4.85 6.10
C ILE A 362 0.66 -3.77 5.54
N TRP A 363 1.61 -3.32 6.36
CA TRP A 363 2.74 -2.50 5.94
C TRP A 363 3.93 -3.38 5.55
N VAL A 364 4.44 -3.17 4.34
CA VAL A 364 5.58 -3.93 3.78
C VAL A 364 6.80 -3.02 3.72
N GLU A 365 7.92 -3.45 4.34
CA GLU A 365 9.20 -2.74 4.26
C GLU A 365 9.78 -2.85 2.84
N LEU A 366 10.21 -1.71 2.29
CA LEU A 366 10.77 -1.62 0.95
C LEU A 366 12.30 -1.55 0.95
N CYS A 367 12.86 -0.65 1.72
CA CYS A 367 14.31 -0.43 1.85
C CYS A 367 14.63 0.45 3.05
N SER A 368 15.91 0.51 3.39
CA SER A 368 16.46 1.40 4.42
C SER A 368 17.42 2.42 3.82
N ALA A 369 17.50 3.60 4.43
CA ALA A 369 18.42 4.67 4.10
C ALA A 369 19.24 5.09 5.32
N GLU A 370 20.35 5.81 5.06
CA GLU A 370 21.14 6.46 6.09
C GLU A 370 20.30 7.45 6.90
N HIS A 371 20.50 7.44 8.21
CA HIS A 371 19.74 8.28 9.13
C HIS A 371 19.91 9.79 8.85
N ARG A 372 18.76 10.46 8.85
CA ARG A 372 18.64 11.92 8.80
C ARG A 372 17.49 12.35 9.67
N ASP A 373 17.68 13.43 10.40
CA ASP A 373 16.60 14.14 11.09
C ASP A 373 16.18 15.36 10.27
N MET A 374 14.95 15.83 10.43
CA MET A 374 14.48 17.12 9.89
C MET A 374 14.64 17.29 8.37
N TYR A 375 14.66 16.21 7.61
CA TYR A 375 14.68 16.21 6.16
C TYR A 375 13.27 16.43 5.57
N ALA A 376 13.17 16.77 4.30
CA ALA A 376 11.90 16.73 3.59
C ALA A 376 11.77 15.45 2.78
N PHE A 377 10.57 14.86 2.81
CA PHE A 377 10.20 13.68 2.05
C PHE A 377 9.32 14.08 0.87
N GLY A 378 9.76 13.76 -0.35
CA GLY A 378 9.04 14.10 -1.56
C GLY A 378 8.84 12.89 -2.47
N LEU A 379 7.75 12.89 -3.24
CA LEU A 379 7.47 11.91 -4.28
C LEU A 379 7.39 12.62 -5.63
N LEU A 380 8.10 12.10 -6.64
CA LEU A 380 7.98 12.58 -8.00
C LEU A 380 8.01 11.42 -8.99
N GLY A 381 6.92 11.26 -9.73
CA GLY A 381 6.70 10.08 -10.57
C GLY A 381 6.70 8.80 -9.73
N ASP A 382 7.57 7.85 -10.06
CA ASP A 382 7.73 6.56 -9.36
C ASP A 382 8.95 6.55 -8.43
N ALA A 383 9.39 7.71 -7.95
CA ALA A 383 10.55 7.80 -7.09
C ALA A 383 10.30 8.67 -5.86
N VAL A 384 10.80 8.22 -4.72
CA VAL A 384 10.86 8.98 -3.49
C VAL A 384 12.19 9.73 -3.40
N TYR A 385 12.15 10.91 -2.78
CA TYR A 385 13.28 11.76 -2.56
C TYR A 385 13.40 12.11 -1.08
N VAL A 386 14.60 11.98 -0.54
CA VAL A 386 14.99 12.43 0.80
C VAL A 386 15.92 13.63 0.59
N ILE A 387 15.50 14.79 1.07
CA ILE A 387 16.09 16.07 0.70
C ILE A 387 16.59 16.81 1.94
N GLY A 388 17.86 17.19 1.97
CA GLY A 388 18.46 17.94 3.05
C GLY A 388 18.38 17.24 4.41
N GLY A 389 18.09 18.00 5.46
CA GLY A 389 18.00 17.52 6.83
C GLY A 389 19.31 17.59 7.60
N GLN A 390 19.33 16.95 8.75
CA GLN A 390 20.46 16.95 9.66
C GLN A 390 21.02 15.52 9.78
N MET A 391 22.33 15.39 9.63
CA MET A 391 23.06 14.14 9.73
C MET A 391 24.05 14.19 10.90
N LYS A 392 24.32 13.06 11.52
CA LYS A 392 25.35 12.94 12.56
C LYS A 392 26.68 12.54 11.92
N VAL A 393 27.64 13.45 11.90
CA VAL A 393 28.99 13.22 11.36
C VAL A 393 30.01 13.41 12.49
N HIS A 394 30.79 12.35 12.82
CA HIS A 394 31.82 12.38 13.88
C HIS A 394 31.34 13.01 15.19
N HIS A 395 30.17 12.58 15.71
CA HIS A 395 29.52 13.08 16.93
C HIS A 395 28.93 14.50 16.86
N HIS A 396 29.01 15.20 15.73
CA HIS A 396 28.39 16.51 15.50
C HIS A 396 27.17 16.38 14.57
N TYR A 397 26.17 17.22 14.79
CA TYR A 397 25.04 17.32 13.87
C TYR A 397 25.34 18.37 12.81
N VAL A 398 25.24 17.97 11.56
CA VAL A 398 25.52 18.84 10.40
C VAL A 398 24.27 18.85 9.51
N ILE A 399 23.84 20.06 9.11
CA ILE A 399 22.78 20.20 8.13
C ILE A 399 23.39 19.98 6.75
N THR A 400 22.73 19.15 5.95
CA THR A 400 23.20 18.74 4.63
C THR A 400 22.36 19.36 3.51
N ASP A 401 22.98 19.56 2.38
CA ASP A 401 22.35 19.94 1.10
C ASP A 401 22.05 18.71 0.21
N SER A 402 22.40 17.51 0.68
CA SER A 402 22.34 16.31 -0.15
C SER A 402 20.90 15.90 -0.48
N VAL A 403 20.73 15.40 -1.69
CA VAL A 403 19.47 14.89 -2.23
C VAL A 403 19.64 13.44 -2.65
N MET A 404 18.81 12.55 -2.09
CA MET A 404 18.84 11.13 -2.36
C MET A 404 17.52 10.70 -2.99
N ARG A 405 17.59 9.81 -3.98
CA ARG A 405 16.44 9.27 -4.70
C ARG A 405 16.43 7.75 -4.64
N TRP A 406 15.23 7.18 -4.46
CA TRP A 406 14.99 5.75 -4.58
C TRP A 406 13.79 5.45 -5.49
N SER A 407 13.88 4.41 -6.33
CA SER A 407 12.85 4.06 -7.30
C SER A 407 11.89 3.02 -6.73
N LEU A 408 10.61 3.33 -6.68
CA LEU A 408 9.56 2.43 -6.20
C LEU A 408 9.35 1.20 -7.11
N ARG A 409 9.51 1.36 -8.43
CA ARG A 409 9.31 0.27 -9.40
C ARG A 409 10.52 -0.64 -9.54
N ARG A 410 11.72 -0.04 -9.58
CA ARG A 410 12.96 -0.78 -9.88
C ARG A 410 13.62 -1.32 -8.62
N GLY A 411 13.29 -0.75 -7.44
CA GLY A 411 14.04 -1.01 -6.23
C GLY A 411 15.49 -0.58 -6.38
N GLY A 412 16.40 -1.32 -5.78
CA GLY A 412 17.84 -1.12 -5.90
C GLY A 412 18.39 -0.23 -4.78
N SER A 413 19.49 0.49 -5.06
CA SER A 413 20.16 1.37 -4.12
C SER A 413 19.69 2.82 -4.22
N TRP A 414 19.90 3.59 -3.15
CA TRP A 414 19.74 5.03 -3.15
C TRP A 414 20.77 5.68 -4.08
N ILE A 415 20.34 6.67 -4.85
CA ILE A 415 21.16 7.40 -5.83
C ILE A 415 21.19 8.87 -5.43
N SER A 416 22.40 9.46 -5.39
CA SER A 416 22.57 10.90 -5.19
C SER A 416 22.19 11.69 -6.44
N PHE A 417 21.54 12.83 -6.22
CA PHE A 417 21.19 13.82 -7.22
C PHE A 417 21.85 15.18 -6.91
N ALA A 418 21.65 16.16 -7.80
CA ALA A 418 22.20 17.50 -7.60
C ALA A 418 21.85 18.05 -6.21
N PRO A 419 22.82 18.46 -5.40
CA PRO A 419 22.59 18.97 -4.06
C PRO A 419 21.74 20.25 -4.10
N LEU A 420 21.06 20.54 -2.98
CA LEU A 420 20.36 21.81 -2.80
C LEU A 420 21.36 22.97 -2.93
N PRO A 421 20.91 24.15 -3.42
CA PRO A 421 21.75 25.34 -3.49
C PRO A 421 22.28 25.81 -2.13
N LEU A 422 21.66 25.36 -1.04
CA LEU A 422 22.14 25.59 0.33
C LEU A 422 21.66 24.45 1.24
N PRO A 423 22.38 24.13 2.33
CA PRO A 423 21.94 23.17 3.33
C PRO A 423 20.65 23.63 4.00
N LEU A 424 19.64 22.75 4.08
CA LEU A 424 18.33 23.06 4.66
C LEU A 424 17.85 21.97 5.59
N ALA A 425 17.23 22.40 6.69
CA ALA A 425 16.46 21.54 7.58
C ALA A 425 15.09 22.16 7.87
N CYS A 426 14.14 21.34 8.31
CA CYS A 426 12.80 21.79 8.63
C CYS A 426 12.08 22.52 7.47
N HIS A 427 12.44 22.24 6.25
CA HIS A 427 11.80 22.74 5.05
C HIS A 427 10.67 21.77 4.61
N SER A 428 9.80 22.20 3.72
CA SER A 428 8.77 21.36 3.12
C SER A 428 9.04 21.11 1.65
N THR A 429 8.46 20.02 1.13
CA THR A 429 8.58 19.65 -0.28
C THR A 429 7.21 19.31 -0.84
N VAL A 430 6.89 19.82 -2.02
CA VAL A 430 5.68 19.49 -2.77
C VAL A 430 6.03 19.18 -4.23
N SER A 431 5.25 18.28 -4.83
CA SER A 431 5.36 17.90 -6.24
C SER A 431 4.26 18.59 -7.05
N LEU A 432 4.65 19.25 -8.12
CA LEU A 432 3.71 19.90 -9.04
C LEU A 432 4.23 19.84 -10.48
N LYS A 433 3.42 19.32 -11.43
CA LYS A 433 3.74 19.27 -12.88
C LYS A 433 5.13 18.68 -13.15
N ASP A 434 5.42 17.49 -12.64
CA ASP A 434 6.71 16.78 -12.78
C ASP A 434 7.94 17.59 -12.29
N ARG A 435 7.75 18.47 -11.31
CA ARG A 435 8.76 19.24 -10.60
C ARG A 435 8.62 19.06 -9.10
N LEU A 436 9.75 19.10 -8.38
CA LEU A 436 9.75 19.20 -6.91
C LEU A 436 10.04 20.64 -6.53
N TYR A 437 9.31 21.14 -5.54
CA TYR A 437 9.52 22.44 -4.94
C TYR A 437 9.95 22.25 -3.50
N VAL A 438 11.07 22.86 -3.12
CA VAL A 438 11.60 22.93 -1.75
C VAL A 438 11.35 24.32 -1.22
N LEU A 439 10.75 24.42 -0.05
CA LEU A 439 10.13 25.63 0.47
C LEU A 439 10.64 25.91 1.88
N GLY A 440 11.14 27.13 2.15
CA GLY A 440 11.49 27.62 3.46
C GLY A 440 12.49 26.78 4.25
N GLY A 441 12.22 26.59 5.55
CA GLY A 441 13.10 25.87 6.45
C GLY A 441 14.13 26.79 7.14
N TRP A 442 15.19 26.20 7.68
CA TRP A 442 16.30 26.92 8.23
C TRP A 442 17.64 26.37 7.74
N SER A 443 18.63 27.23 7.64
CA SER A 443 19.98 26.88 7.19
C SER A 443 21.01 27.33 8.24
N PRO A 444 22.17 26.63 8.32
CA PRO A 444 23.26 27.08 9.16
C PRO A 444 23.81 28.40 8.64
N GLN A 445 24.51 29.12 9.51
CA GLN A 445 25.21 30.34 9.20
C GLN A 445 26.18 30.15 8.04
N SER A 446 26.08 31.00 7.00
CA SER A 446 26.99 30.96 5.84
C SER A 446 28.30 31.71 6.11
N HIS A 447 28.31 32.63 7.09
CA HIS A 447 29.48 33.45 7.45
C HIS A 447 29.55 33.70 8.96
N PRO A 448 30.77 33.82 9.55
CA PRO A 448 30.97 34.06 11.00
C PRO A 448 30.29 35.32 11.54
N ASP A 449 30.07 36.32 10.67
CA ASP A 449 29.47 37.61 11.02
C ASP A 449 27.92 37.63 10.87
N GLU A 450 27.32 36.55 10.42
CA GLU A 450 25.85 36.42 10.30
C GLU A 450 25.26 35.82 11.58
N GLU A 451 24.01 36.23 11.93
CA GLU A 451 23.31 35.65 13.07
C GLU A 451 23.19 34.13 12.93
N PRO A 452 23.38 33.39 14.04
CA PRO A 452 23.26 31.93 14.00
C PRO A 452 21.83 31.52 13.62
N ASP A 453 21.71 30.55 12.75
CA ASP A 453 20.45 29.89 12.35
C ASP A 453 19.40 30.80 11.68
N LYS A 454 19.65 31.18 10.44
CA LYS A 454 18.68 31.96 9.65
C LYS A 454 17.48 31.15 9.21
N LEU A 455 16.30 31.65 9.56
CA LEU A 455 15.05 31.26 8.92
C LEU A 455 15.08 31.64 7.46
N ASN A 456 14.57 30.74 6.61
CA ASN A 456 14.63 30.88 5.17
C ASN A 456 13.24 31.10 4.57
N ASN A 457 13.14 31.99 3.60
CA ASN A 457 11.96 32.20 2.77
C ASN A 457 12.20 31.86 1.30
N ARG A 458 13.34 31.24 0.98
CA ARG A 458 13.66 30.84 -0.39
C ARG A 458 12.84 29.67 -0.85
N VAL A 459 12.68 29.60 -2.15
CA VAL A 459 11.96 28.54 -2.84
C VAL A 459 12.81 28.03 -3.98
N PHE A 460 13.00 26.72 -4.04
CA PHE A 460 13.78 26.07 -5.09
C PHE A 460 12.93 25.08 -5.85
N GLN A 461 12.99 25.12 -7.16
CA GLN A 461 12.36 24.17 -8.08
C GLN A 461 13.41 23.22 -8.62
N PHE A 462 13.17 21.93 -8.53
CA PHE A 462 14.01 20.88 -9.09
C PHE A 462 13.46 20.37 -10.42
N ASP A 463 14.32 20.31 -11.43
CA ASP A 463 14.07 19.69 -12.73
C ASP A 463 14.81 18.34 -12.79
N PRO A 464 14.11 17.19 -12.63
CA PRO A 464 14.78 15.89 -12.64
C PRO A 464 15.37 15.51 -14.00
N GLY A 465 14.83 16.05 -15.10
CA GLY A 465 15.34 15.78 -16.45
C GLY A 465 16.68 16.48 -16.73
N LYS A 466 16.96 17.56 -16.00
CA LYS A 466 18.20 18.34 -16.13
C LYS A 466 19.14 18.19 -14.93
N ASP A 467 18.67 17.51 -13.89
CA ASP A 467 19.35 17.40 -12.59
C ASP A 467 19.83 18.76 -12.07
N ARG A 468 18.93 19.75 -12.02
CA ARG A 468 19.24 21.14 -11.66
C ARG A 468 18.16 21.78 -10.81
N TRP A 469 18.62 22.66 -9.91
CA TRP A 469 17.79 23.53 -9.10
C TRP A 469 17.69 24.92 -9.73
N LYS A 470 16.52 25.53 -9.63
CA LYS A 470 16.23 26.92 -9.98
C LYS A 470 15.66 27.62 -8.76
N GLU A 471 16.17 28.78 -8.37
CA GLU A 471 15.54 29.63 -7.36
C GLU A 471 14.33 30.35 -7.99
N CYS A 472 13.20 30.29 -7.28
CA CYS A 472 11.94 30.94 -7.62
C CYS A 472 11.71 32.16 -6.74
N ALA A 473 10.61 32.89 -6.96
CA ALA A 473 10.21 34.00 -6.12
C ALA A 473 10.09 33.54 -4.64
N ARG A 474 10.60 34.40 -3.74
CA ARG A 474 10.67 34.10 -2.30
C ARG A 474 9.32 34.33 -1.63
N MET A 475 9.02 33.51 -0.60
CA MET A 475 7.89 33.77 0.30
C MET A 475 8.01 35.13 0.97
N LYS A 476 6.88 35.71 1.37
CA LYS A 476 6.85 36.95 2.14
C LYS A 476 7.43 36.75 3.55
N TYR A 477 7.13 35.62 4.19
CA TYR A 477 7.57 35.33 5.55
C TYR A 477 8.56 34.17 5.59
N SER A 478 9.63 34.34 6.35
CA SER A 478 10.55 33.25 6.64
C SER A 478 9.91 32.31 7.64
N ARG A 479 9.84 31.00 7.28
CA ARG A 479 9.15 30.02 8.13
C ARG A 479 9.71 28.61 8.00
N TYR A 480 9.49 27.81 9.02
CA TYR A 480 9.79 26.38 9.07
C TYR A 480 8.65 25.63 9.76
N ARG A 481 8.61 24.29 9.61
CA ARG A 481 7.58 23.43 10.19
C ARG A 481 6.16 23.93 9.90
N PHE A 482 5.83 24.08 8.66
CA PHE A 482 4.55 24.54 8.13
C PHE A 482 3.90 23.45 7.28
N GLY A 483 2.59 23.51 7.12
CA GLY A 483 1.86 22.66 6.18
C GLY A 483 2.05 23.14 4.75
N SER A 484 2.06 22.22 3.80
CA SER A 484 2.07 22.57 2.38
C SER A 484 1.22 21.58 1.56
N ALA A 485 0.52 22.11 0.55
CA ALA A 485 -0.28 21.30 -0.37
C ALA A 485 -0.40 22.00 -1.72
N VAL A 486 -0.78 21.20 -2.73
CA VAL A 486 -1.07 21.72 -4.07
C VAL A 486 -2.58 21.70 -4.30
N LEU A 487 -3.15 22.86 -4.63
CA LEU A 487 -4.56 23.01 -4.96
C LEU A 487 -4.71 23.84 -6.22
N ASN A 488 -5.42 23.34 -7.22
CA ASN A 488 -5.69 24.01 -8.51
C ASN A 488 -4.43 24.52 -9.24
N GLY A 489 -3.30 23.76 -9.11
CA GLY A 489 -2.03 24.13 -9.74
C GLY A 489 -1.23 25.20 -9.01
N GLU A 490 -1.65 25.64 -7.84
CA GLU A 490 -0.96 26.55 -6.94
C GLU A 490 -0.46 25.84 -5.68
N ILE A 491 0.63 26.34 -5.09
CA ILE A 491 1.22 25.80 -3.85
C ILE A 491 0.78 26.66 -2.67
N TYR A 492 0.11 26.02 -1.71
CA TYR A 492 -0.35 26.62 -0.47
C TYR A 492 0.64 26.33 0.66
N ILE A 493 1.03 27.37 1.39
CA ILE A 493 1.87 27.32 2.59
C ILE A 493 1.03 27.74 3.78
N LEU A 494 0.95 26.87 4.79
CA LEU A 494 -0.05 26.95 5.86
C LEU A 494 0.64 27.07 7.21
N GLY A 495 0.56 28.23 7.86
CA GLY A 495 1.04 28.42 9.21
C GLY A 495 2.56 28.25 9.38
N GLY A 496 2.95 27.45 10.39
CA GLY A 496 4.35 27.19 10.76
C GLY A 496 4.88 28.13 11.82
N ILE A 497 6.20 28.09 12.04
CA ILE A 497 6.93 28.97 12.96
C ILE A 497 7.76 29.93 12.16
N GLY A 498 7.70 31.22 12.46
CA GLY A 498 8.43 32.23 11.72
C GLY A 498 8.36 33.61 12.32
N CYS A 499 8.75 34.61 11.53
CA CYS A 499 8.70 36.03 11.89
C CYS A 499 7.77 36.77 10.93
N ASP A 500 6.89 37.65 11.43
CA ASP A 500 5.91 38.40 10.65
C ASP A 500 6.42 39.75 10.13
N GLY A 501 7.65 40.15 10.43
CA GLY A 501 8.18 41.48 10.12
C GLY A 501 9.59 41.47 9.59
N GLU A 502 10.01 42.66 9.11
CA GLU A 502 11.37 42.94 8.66
C GLU A 502 12.37 43.02 9.84
N ASP A 503 11.90 43.06 11.08
CA ASP A 503 12.74 43.11 12.27
C ASP A 503 13.29 41.72 12.62
N LEU A 504 14.54 41.49 12.28
CA LEU A 504 15.33 40.29 12.55
C LEU A 504 15.52 39.95 14.05
N GLY A 505 15.03 40.82 14.95
CA GLY A 505 15.15 40.67 16.41
C GLY A 505 13.87 40.18 17.13
N GLN A 506 12.76 39.92 16.44
CA GLN A 506 11.53 39.45 17.07
C GLN A 506 11.56 37.94 17.37
N SER A 507 10.98 37.57 18.51
CA SER A 507 10.85 36.18 18.94
C SER A 507 10.02 35.38 17.93
N ARG A 508 10.54 34.22 17.52
CA ARG A 508 9.84 33.25 16.66
C ARG A 508 8.49 32.88 17.25
N ARG A 509 7.43 32.96 16.47
CA ARG A 509 6.05 32.64 16.89
C ARG A 509 5.33 31.74 15.89
N SER A 510 4.29 31.09 16.33
CA SER A 510 3.37 30.36 15.44
C SER A 510 2.64 31.37 14.55
N LEU A 511 2.62 31.09 13.25
CA LEU A 511 1.97 31.90 12.23
C LEU A 511 0.59 31.33 11.90
N SER A 512 -0.39 32.20 11.74
CA SER A 512 -1.70 31.86 11.15
C SER A 512 -1.81 32.23 9.67
N SER A 513 -0.77 32.88 9.13
CA SER A 513 -0.77 33.35 7.73
C SER A 513 -0.66 32.20 6.75
N VAL A 514 -1.42 32.33 5.65
CA VAL A 514 -1.37 31.44 4.48
C VAL A 514 -0.78 32.22 3.32
N GLU A 515 0.21 31.62 2.64
CA GLU A 515 0.79 32.15 1.41
C GLU A 515 0.54 31.19 0.26
N ILE A 516 0.23 31.74 -0.91
CA ILE A 516 -0.13 30.97 -2.10
C ILE A 516 0.81 31.37 -3.23
N TYR A 517 1.53 30.39 -3.78
CA TYR A 517 2.45 30.55 -4.88
C TYR A 517 1.83 30.10 -6.19
N ASN A 518 1.90 30.96 -7.19
CA ASN A 518 1.56 30.60 -8.55
C ASN A 518 2.86 30.35 -9.35
N PRO A 519 3.14 29.08 -9.75
CA PRO A 519 4.38 28.75 -10.45
C PRO A 519 4.41 29.19 -11.92
N GLU A 520 3.27 29.55 -12.52
CA GLU A 520 3.22 30.05 -13.90
C GLU A 520 3.65 31.50 -13.99
N THR A 521 3.30 32.31 -13.00
CA THR A 521 3.66 33.73 -12.92
C THR A 521 4.87 34.00 -12.03
N ASP A 522 5.35 32.99 -11.30
CA ASP A 522 6.42 33.10 -10.28
C ASP A 522 6.12 34.20 -9.25
N THR A 523 4.88 34.22 -8.72
CA THR A 523 4.41 35.24 -7.77
C THR A 523 3.71 34.66 -6.56
N TRP A 524 3.74 35.40 -5.45
CA TRP A 524 3.08 35.08 -4.18
C TRP A 524 1.92 36.01 -3.89
N ARG A 525 0.87 35.46 -3.29
CA ARG A 525 -0.25 36.21 -2.71
C ARG A 525 -0.61 35.67 -1.32
N LEU A 526 -1.28 36.47 -0.50
CA LEU A 526 -1.80 36.02 0.78
C LEU A 526 -3.15 35.30 0.57
N GLY A 527 -3.33 34.20 1.29
CA GLY A 527 -4.58 33.47 1.41
C GLY A 527 -5.34 33.81 2.69
N PRO A 528 -6.49 33.14 2.92
CA PRO A 528 -7.28 33.31 4.15
C PRO A 528 -6.50 32.79 5.35
N THR A 529 -6.42 33.57 6.40
CA THR A 529 -5.70 33.22 7.63
C THR A 529 -6.35 32.02 8.34
N LEU A 530 -5.54 31.15 8.90
CA LEU A 530 -6.01 30.04 9.72
C LEU A 530 -6.77 30.55 10.95
N PRO A 531 -7.86 29.89 11.34
CA PRO A 531 -8.68 30.31 12.49
C PRO A 531 -7.94 30.24 13.83
N THR A 532 -6.91 29.39 13.89
CA THR A 532 -6.05 29.21 15.06
C THR A 532 -4.59 29.20 14.64
N SER A 533 -3.69 29.70 15.50
CA SER A 533 -2.25 29.48 15.29
C SER A 533 -1.95 28.02 15.59
N LEU A 534 -1.60 27.26 14.55
CA LEU A 534 -1.17 25.88 14.72
C LEU A 534 0.08 25.83 15.59
N LEU A 535 0.04 24.95 16.58
CA LEU A 535 1.24 24.62 17.33
C LEU A 535 2.26 24.02 16.38
N SER A 536 3.50 24.40 16.60
CA SER A 536 4.66 23.87 15.94
C SER A 536 4.62 22.35 15.90
N LEU A 537 4.57 21.84 14.70
CA LEU A 537 4.81 20.44 14.44
C LEU A 537 6.31 20.17 14.63
N ARG A 538 6.66 19.16 15.40
CA ARG A 538 8.07 18.88 15.70
C ARG A 538 8.85 18.38 14.48
N ASN A 539 8.18 17.81 13.47
CA ASN A 539 8.78 17.30 12.25
C ASN A 539 8.29 18.02 11.00
N ASN A 540 9.05 17.92 9.92
CA ASN A 540 8.88 18.64 8.66
C ASN A 540 7.93 17.96 7.70
N THR A 541 6.83 17.46 8.20
CA THR A 541 5.92 16.66 7.42
C THR A 541 4.77 17.49 6.90
N THR A 542 4.36 17.21 5.68
CA THR A 542 3.14 17.76 5.12
C THR A 542 1.95 17.30 5.94
N ASN A 543 1.22 18.26 6.53
CA ASN A 543 0.02 17.97 7.31
C ASN A 543 -1.24 18.35 6.59
N ALA A 544 -1.14 18.61 5.31
CA ALA A 544 -2.23 19.08 4.49
C ALA A 544 -2.45 18.16 3.29
N GLY A 545 -3.70 17.99 2.89
CA GLY A 545 -4.11 17.22 1.74
C GLY A 545 -5.26 17.87 1.00
N VAL A 546 -5.46 17.51 -0.25
CA VAL A 546 -6.55 18.00 -1.08
C VAL A 546 -7.50 16.87 -1.42
N VAL A 547 -8.77 17.04 -1.07
CA VAL A 547 -9.85 16.10 -1.38
C VAL A 547 -10.98 16.86 -2.09
N GLN A 548 -11.36 16.40 -3.26
CA GLN A 548 -12.47 16.98 -4.05
C GLN A 548 -12.39 18.50 -4.23
N GLY A 549 -11.17 19.01 -4.48
CA GLY A 549 -10.95 20.44 -4.72
C GLY A 549 -10.97 21.31 -3.46
N LYS A 550 -11.09 20.73 -2.28
CA LYS A 550 -10.97 21.41 -0.98
C LYS A 550 -9.65 21.05 -0.31
N LEU A 551 -9.09 22.00 0.44
CA LEU A 551 -7.84 21.82 1.17
C LEU A 551 -8.13 21.47 2.63
N TYR A 552 -7.55 20.39 3.09
CA TYR A 552 -7.65 19.92 4.47
C TYR A 552 -6.31 20.04 5.18
N LEU A 553 -6.35 20.51 6.41
CA LEU A 553 -5.17 20.66 7.27
C LEU A 553 -5.43 19.97 8.59
N CYS A 554 -4.57 19.04 8.97
CA CYS A 554 -4.61 18.40 10.27
C CYS A 554 -3.58 19.07 11.20
N GLY A 555 -4.03 19.58 12.34
CA GLY A 555 -3.18 20.30 13.27
C GLY A 555 -3.58 20.11 14.72
N TYR A 556 -2.68 20.51 15.63
CA TYR A 556 -2.92 20.50 17.06
C TYR A 556 -3.22 21.90 17.55
N TYR A 557 -4.25 22.00 18.38
CA TYR A 557 -4.58 23.21 19.11
C TYR A 557 -4.27 23.01 20.61
N LYS A 558 -3.52 23.92 21.16
CA LYS A 558 -3.31 24.01 22.61
C LYS A 558 -4.10 25.20 23.13
N GLY A 559 -5.01 24.96 24.05
CA GLY A 559 -5.76 26.02 24.70
C GLY A 559 -4.86 27.03 25.44
N ALA A 560 -5.44 28.17 25.82
CA ALA A 560 -4.73 29.28 26.40
C ALA A 560 -4.10 28.96 27.78
N SER A 561 -4.52 27.88 28.44
CA SER A 561 -4.02 27.50 29.77
C SER A 561 -3.09 26.27 29.71
N ARG A 562 -2.12 26.17 30.64
CA ARG A 562 -1.19 25.05 30.74
C ARG A 562 -1.85 23.68 31.02
N HIS A 563 -3.13 23.67 31.37
CA HIS A 563 -3.90 22.47 31.76
C HIS A 563 -4.99 22.11 30.76
N GLU A 564 -5.10 22.83 29.62
CA GLU A 564 -6.07 22.49 28.60
C GLU A 564 -5.60 21.31 27.77
N ILE A 565 -6.55 20.45 27.43
CA ILE A 565 -6.33 19.26 26.61
C ILE A 565 -5.89 19.71 25.20
N ILE A 566 -4.82 19.16 24.72
CA ILE A 566 -4.41 19.32 23.31
C ILE A 566 -5.47 18.62 22.47
N THR A 567 -6.11 19.34 21.58
CA THR A 567 -7.07 18.78 20.62
C THR A 567 -6.45 18.73 19.25
N LYS A 568 -6.72 17.65 18.53
CA LYS A 568 -6.42 17.52 17.12
C LYS A 568 -7.61 18.00 16.32
N GLU A 569 -7.41 18.96 15.45
CA GLU A 569 -8.45 19.53 14.61
C GLU A 569 -8.14 19.27 13.14
N VAL A 570 -9.18 18.90 12.39
CA VAL A 570 -9.16 18.89 10.93
C VAL A 570 -9.84 20.17 10.46
N LEU A 571 -9.09 21.00 9.77
CA LEU A 571 -9.56 22.24 9.17
C LEU A 571 -9.81 22.01 7.68
N GLU A 572 -10.89 22.55 7.16
CA GLU A 572 -11.27 22.55 5.74
C GLU A 572 -11.22 23.97 5.20
N LEU A 573 -10.57 24.19 4.07
CA LEU A 573 -10.70 25.40 3.25
C LEU A 573 -11.51 25.08 2.02
N ASP A 574 -12.65 25.75 1.87
CA ASP A 574 -13.36 25.84 0.61
C ASP A 574 -12.77 27.00 -0.20
N PRO A 575 -12.12 26.75 -1.34
CA PRO A 575 -11.50 27.82 -2.14
C PRO A 575 -12.53 28.77 -2.77
N ALA A 576 -13.79 28.33 -2.96
CA ALA A 576 -14.86 29.18 -3.50
C ALA A 576 -15.34 30.20 -2.48
N GLU A 577 -15.46 29.80 -1.22
CA GLU A 577 -15.88 30.68 -0.12
C GLU A 577 -14.68 31.42 0.51
N ASN A 578 -13.46 30.93 0.29
CA ASN A 578 -12.21 31.45 0.82
C ASN A 578 -12.20 31.56 2.35
N VAL A 579 -12.82 30.59 3.04
CA VAL A 579 -12.98 30.55 4.50
C VAL A 579 -12.55 29.18 5.03
N TRP A 580 -11.88 29.19 6.19
CA TRP A 580 -11.55 28.00 6.95
C TRP A 580 -12.67 27.60 7.92
N ALA A 581 -12.99 26.32 7.96
CA ALA A 581 -13.92 25.72 8.93
C ALA A 581 -13.25 24.57 9.67
N VAL A 582 -13.59 24.38 10.95
CA VAL A 582 -13.23 23.17 11.70
C VAL A 582 -14.27 22.10 11.39
N VAL A 583 -13.86 21.01 10.78
CA VAL A 583 -14.77 19.93 10.35
C VAL A 583 -14.76 18.73 11.28
N GLU A 584 -13.67 18.52 12.03
CA GLU A 584 -13.54 17.40 12.96
C GLU A 584 -12.64 17.77 14.15
N ARG A 585 -12.92 17.20 15.32
CA ARG A 585 -12.14 17.39 16.55
C ARG A 585 -11.94 16.09 17.29
N HIS A 586 -10.70 15.76 17.61
CA HIS A 586 -10.35 14.61 18.43
C HIS A 586 -9.53 15.03 19.65
N ALA A 587 -9.75 14.34 20.79
CA ALA A 587 -8.86 14.48 21.92
C ALA A 587 -7.49 13.92 21.55
N ALA A 588 -6.46 14.75 21.51
CA ALA A 588 -5.10 14.31 21.25
C ALA A 588 -4.55 13.60 22.50
N MET A 589 -4.18 12.35 22.34
CA MET A 589 -3.38 11.64 23.33
C MET A 589 -1.90 11.91 23.00
N HIS A 590 -1.33 12.94 23.62
CA HIS A 590 0.11 13.29 23.51
C HIS A 590 0.57 14.05 22.26
N ASP A 591 1.80 14.58 22.34
CA ASP A 591 2.55 15.33 21.33
C ASP A 591 2.92 14.46 20.10
N SER A 592 1.97 13.80 19.47
CA SER A 592 2.22 12.98 18.29
C SER A 592 2.42 13.84 17.04
N TYR A 593 3.32 13.40 16.20
CA TYR A 593 3.68 14.06 14.96
C TYR A 593 2.98 13.36 13.83
N ASP A 594 2.13 14.07 13.11
CA ASP A 594 1.35 13.46 12.06
C ASP A 594 1.85 13.84 10.68
N VAL A 595 2.00 12.82 9.86
CA VAL A 595 2.10 12.94 8.42
C VAL A 595 0.72 12.76 7.85
N CYS A 596 0.21 13.74 7.12
CA CYS A 596 -1.06 13.62 6.42
C CYS A 596 -0.84 13.29 4.96
N VAL A 597 -1.52 12.26 4.48
CA VAL A 597 -1.59 11.88 3.07
C VAL A 597 -3.04 11.71 2.64
N VAL A 598 -3.30 11.86 1.35
CA VAL A 598 -4.64 11.59 0.78
C VAL A 598 -4.54 10.36 -0.10
N ALA A 599 -5.30 9.33 0.24
CA ALA A 599 -5.39 8.12 -0.56
C ALA A 599 -6.85 7.69 -0.74
N ASN A 600 -7.10 6.99 -1.83
CA ASN A 600 -8.39 6.43 -2.16
C ASN A 600 -8.46 5.00 -1.61
N LEU A 601 -9.21 4.78 -0.54
CA LEU A 601 -9.33 3.49 0.14
C LEU A 601 -10.77 2.99 0.12
N ASN A 602 -10.92 1.68 0.18
CA ASN A 602 -12.23 1.10 0.39
C ASN A 602 -12.58 1.14 1.89
N PRO A 603 -13.73 1.71 2.28
CA PRO A 603 -14.18 1.73 3.68
C PRO A 603 -14.29 0.35 4.32
N ARG A 604 -14.52 -0.72 3.51
CA ARG A 604 -14.63 -2.12 4.01
C ARG A 604 -13.30 -2.65 4.57
N ASP A 605 -12.17 -2.14 4.08
CA ASP A 605 -10.82 -2.54 4.55
C ASP A 605 -10.41 -1.82 5.82
N LEU A 606 -11.18 -0.83 6.23
CA LEU A 606 -10.84 0.03 7.34
C LEU A 606 -11.52 -0.42 8.62
N ILE A 607 -10.83 -0.22 9.73
CA ILE A 607 -11.39 -0.49 11.05
C ILE A 607 -12.38 0.62 11.39
N THR A 608 -13.63 0.26 11.63
CA THR A 608 -14.66 1.17 12.14
C THR A 608 -14.69 1.14 13.67
N GLN A 609 -15.15 2.24 14.29
CA GLN A 609 -15.34 2.29 15.74
C GLN A 609 -16.48 1.41 16.21
#